data_7a4b3dbd3f42fd7342c4997f54268322
#
_entry.id   7a4b3dbd3f42fd7342c4997f54268322
#
_cell.length_a   1.000
_cell.length_b   1.000
_cell.length_c   1.000
_cell.angle_alpha   90.00
_cell.angle_beta   90.00
_cell.angle_gamma   90.00
#
_symmetry.space_group_name_H-M   'P 1'
#
loop_
_entity.id
_entity.type
_entity.pdbx_description
1 polymer ?
#
loop_
_entity_poly.entity_id
_entity_poly.type
_entity_poly.pdbx_seq_one_letter_code
_entity_poly.pdbx_strand_id
1 'polypeptide(L)' 'MAVVKVIFSASGFGSATYEYADEESARAAMRCDAREVADEHGGKANEVGDEIVVARPGGEEIARWELEKS' A
#
# COMPACT_ATOMS: atom_id res chain seq x y z
N MET A 1 -21.03 -8.35 -8.51
CA MET A 1 -20.48 -7.31 -7.59
C MET A 1 -19.01 -7.08 -7.86
N ALA A 2 -18.63 -5.84 -7.97
CA ALA A 2 -17.22 -5.49 -8.17
C ALA A 2 -16.45 -5.68 -6.87
N VAL A 3 -15.31 -6.33 -6.96
CA VAL A 3 -14.39 -6.50 -5.83
C VAL A 3 -13.15 -5.68 -6.12
N VAL A 4 -12.70 -4.95 -5.12
CA VAL A 4 -11.48 -4.14 -5.22
C VAL A 4 -10.36 -4.90 -4.52
N LYS A 5 -9.24 -5.03 -5.21
CA LYS A 5 -8.09 -5.74 -4.65
C LYS A 5 -6.96 -4.76 -4.35
N VAL A 6 -6.24 -5.05 -3.28
CA VAL A 6 -5.03 -4.32 -2.93
C VAL A 6 -3.88 -5.30 -2.98
N ILE A 7 -2.90 -5.01 -3.82
CA ILE A 7 -1.72 -5.84 -3.95
C ILE A 7 -0.59 -5.18 -3.14
N PHE A 8 -0.18 -5.87 -2.09
CA PHE A 8 0.91 -5.41 -1.24
C PHE A 8 2.18 -6.14 -1.62
N SER A 9 3.26 -5.40 -1.79
CA SER A 9 4.58 -5.98 -1.97
C SER A 9 5.59 -5.25 -1.10
N ALA A 10 6.50 -6.02 -0.52
CA ALA A 10 7.53 -5.47 0.35
C ALA A 10 8.86 -6.13 0.05
N SER A 11 9.92 -5.34 0.13
CA SER A 11 11.27 -5.84 -0.10
C SER A 11 11.61 -6.94 0.90
N GLY A 12 11.93 -8.12 0.41
CA GLY A 12 12.29 -9.25 1.25
C GLY A 12 11.13 -10.11 1.77
N PHE A 13 9.88 -9.69 1.54
CA PHE A 13 8.70 -10.43 2.00
C PHE A 13 7.85 -11.03 0.90
N GLY A 14 8.06 -10.61 -0.35
CA GLY A 14 7.21 -11.06 -1.45
C GLY A 14 5.97 -10.19 -1.56
N SER A 15 4.84 -10.79 -1.93
CA SER A 15 3.61 -10.05 -2.15
C SER A 15 2.40 -10.75 -1.56
N ALA A 16 1.35 -9.97 -1.30
CA ALA A 16 0.07 -10.48 -0.81
C ALA A 16 -1.05 -9.67 -1.46
N THR A 17 -2.21 -10.31 -1.62
CA THR A 17 -3.38 -9.65 -2.21
C THR A 17 -4.52 -9.70 -1.20
N TYR A 18 -5.14 -8.55 -1.00
CA TYR A 18 -6.29 -8.41 -0.10
C TYR A 18 -7.50 -7.94 -0.90
N GLU A 19 -8.68 -8.42 -0.55
CA GLU A 19 -9.91 -8.05 -1.22
C GLU A 19 -10.77 -7.18 -0.32
N TYR A 20 -11.40 -6.17 -0.90
CA TYR A 20 -12.28 -5.24 -0.20
C TYR A 20 -13.58 -5.08 -0.98
N ALA A 21 -14.64 -4.75 -0.26
CA ALA A 21 -15.96 -4.58 -0.86
C ALA A 21 -16.06 -3.35 -1.76
N ASP A 22 -15.32 -2.30 -1.41
CA ASP A 22 -15.35 -1.04 -2.18
C ASP A 22 -14.00 -0.34 -2.17
N GLU A 23 -13.87 0.63 -3.06
CA GLU A 23 -12.63 1.38 -3.22
C GLU A 23 -12.29 2.22 -1.98
N GLU A 24 -13.30 2.79 -1.34
CA GLU A 24 -13.08 3.63 -0.16
C GLU A 24 -12.45 2.85 0.98
N SER A 25 -12.98 1.66 1.25
CA SER A 25 -12.43 0.76 2.28
C SER A 25 -11.01 0.34 1.93
N ALA A 26 -10.78 0.01 0.65
CA ALA A 26 -9.46 -0.40 0.18
C ALA A 26 -8.43 0.72 0.36
N ARG A 27 -8.78 1.95 -0.04
CA ARG A 27 -7.87 3.08 0.09
C ARG A 27 -7.58 3.43 1.55
N ALA A 28 -8.60 3.36 2.40
CA ALA A 28 -8.42 3.61 3.83
C ALA A 28 -7.45 2.60 4.44
N ALA A 29 -7.58 1.33 4.07
CA ALA A 29 -6.70 0.27 4.54
C ALA A 29 -5.26 0.50 4.05
N MET A 30 -5.10 0.84 2.76
CA MET A 30 -3.79 1.14 2.18
C MET A 30 -3.09 2.27 2.93
N ARG A 31 -3.82 3.36 3.18
CA ARG A 31 -3.26 4.53 3.87
C ARG A 31 -2.86 4.20 5.30
N CYS A 32 -3.70 3.45 5.99
CA CYS A 32 -3.42 3.03 7.37
C CYS A 32 -2.16 2.17 7.44
N ASP A 33 -2.09 1.15 6.60
CA ASP A 33 -0.93 0.25 6.55
C ASP A 33 0.34 0.97 6.13
N ALA A 34 0.24 1.83 5.13
CA ALA A 34 1.40 2.59 4.64
C ALA A 34 1.94 3.52 5.71
N ARG A 35 1.06 4.20 6.44
CA ARG A 35 1.47 5.08 7.54
C ARG A 35 2.18 4.28 8.63
N GLU A 36 1.65 3.12 8.98
CA GLU A 36 2.22 2.27 10.02
C GLU A 36 3.62 1.80 9.63
N VAL A 37 3.79 1.34 8.39
CA VAL A 37 5.09 0.91 7.89
C VAL A 37 6.07 2.09 7.84
N ALA A 38 5.61 3.25 7.37
CA ALA A 38 6.45 4.45 7.32
C ALA A 38 6.93 4.85 8.71
N ASP A 39 6.03 4.85 9.69
CA ASP A 39 6.38 5.21 11.06
C ASP A 39 7.39 4.21 11.67
N GLU A 40 7.20 2.93 11.39
CA GLU A 40 8.08 1.87 11.89
C GLU A 40 9.51 2.00 11.38
N HIS A 41 9.66 2.44 10.13
CA HIS A 41 10.98 2.52 9.48
C HIS A 41 11.52 3.94 9.37
N GLY A 42 10.81 4.90 9.92
CA GLY A 42 11.22 6.31 9.83
C GLY A 42 11.15 6.86 8.41
N GLY A 43 10.33 6.26 7.56
CA GLY A 43 10.20 6.64 6.17
C GLY A 43 8.99 7.52 5.91
N LYS A 44 8.65 7.64 4.64
CA LYS A 44 7.50 8.43 4.20
C LYS A 44 6.61 7.62 3.27
N ALA A 45 5.30 7.78 3.42
CA ALA A 45 4.32 7.22 2.52
C ALA A 45 3.96 8.26 1.47
N ASN A 46 3.96 7.86 0.20
CA ASN A 46 3.64 8.74 -0.90
C ASN A 46 2.55 8.10 -1.75
N GLU A 47 1.40 8.76 -1.83
CA GLU A 47 0.26 8.26 -2.60
C GLU A 47 0.24 8.93 -3.98
N VAL A 48 0.27 8.12 -5.04
CA VAL A 48 0.20 8.59 -6.42
C VAL A 48 -0.86 7.76 -7.16
N GLY A 49 -1.97 8.40 -7.51
CA GLY A 49 -3.06 7.70 -8.18
C GLY A 49 -3.62 6.56 -7.33
N ASP A 50 -3.54 5.34 -7.84
CA ASP A 50 -4.04 4.14 -7.17
C ASP A 50 -2.94 3.37 -6.44
N GLU A 51 -1.82 4.02 -6.17
CA GLU A 51 -0.64 3.38 -5.59
C GLU A 51 -0.11 4.18 -4.42
N ILE A 52 0.34 3.48 -3.38
CA ILE A 52 1.04 4.11 -2.27
C ILE A 52 2.39 3.42 -2.13
N VAL A 53 3.45 4.21 -2.07
CA VAL A 53 4.81 3.71 -1.91
C VAL A 53 5.38 4.26 -0.61
N VAL A 54 5.98 3.39 0.19
CA VAL A 54 6.72 3.80 1.39
C VAL A 54 8.21 3.68 1.09
N ALA A 55 8.93 4.76 1.32
CA ALA A 55 10.37 4.81 1.08
C ALA A 55 11.10 5.30 2.33
N ARG A 56 12.33 4.87 2.48
CA ARG A 56 13.23 5.35 3.54
C ARG A 56 13.71 6.77 3.22
N PRO A 57 14.22 7.50 4.21
CA PRO A 57 14.75 8.86 3.96
C PRO A 57 15.78 8.93 2.83
N GLY A 58 16.49 7.83 2.58
CA GLY A 58 17.46 7.76 1.49
C GLY A 58 16.86 7.52 0.11
N GLY A 59 15.54 7.33 0.02
CA GLY A 59 14.84 7.10 -1.23
C GLY A 59 14.62 5.64 -1.58
N GLU A 60 15.10 4.71 -0.77
CA GLU A 60 14.91 3.29 -1.02
C GLU A 60 13.47 2.87 -0.72
N GLU A 61 12.83 2.21 -1.68
CA GLU A 61 11.47 1.71 -1.52
C GLU A 61 11.44 0.53 -0.55
N ILE A 62 10.57 0.62 0.46
CA ILE A 62 10.40 -0.43 1.47
C ILE A 62 9.21 -1.32 1.12
N ALA A 63 8.10 -0.68 0.76
CA ALA A 63 6.84 -1.37 0.51
C ALA A 63 5.98 -0.58 -0.48
N ARG A 64 5.06 -1.30 -1.11
CA ARG A 64 4.17 -0.70 -2.11
C ARG A 64 2.80 -1.35 -2.00
N TRP A 65 1.76 -0.52 -2.12
CA TRP A 65 0.38 -0.97 -2.20
C TRP A 65 -0.20 -0.48 -3.51
N GLU A 66 -0.80 -1.38 -4.27
CA GLU A 66 -1.45 -1.03 -5.53
C GLU A 66 -2.93 -1.39 -5.47
N LEU A 67 -3.78 -0.46 -5.85
CA LEU A 67 -5.22 -0.68 -5.91
C LEU A 67 -5.57 -1.22 -7.29
N GLU A 68 -6.20 -2.38 -7.32
CA GLU A 68 -6.66 -2.98 -8.57
C GLU A 68 -8.18 -3.05 -8.57
N LYS A 69 -8.78 -2.40 -9.56
CA LYS A 69 -10.24 -2.40 -9.72
C LYS A 69 -10.61 -3.43 -10.78
N SER A 70 -11.57 -4.25 -10.46
CA SER A 70 -12.06 -5.24 -11.40
C SER A 70 -13.38 -4.80 -12.04
#